data_afd04c32dfbae6b8f80d6288f25d31d6
#
_entry.id   afd04c32dfbae6b8f80d6288f25d31d6
#
_cell.length_a   1.000
_cell.length_b   1.000
_cell.length_c   1.000
_cell.angle_alpha   90.00
_cell.angle_beta   90.00
_cell.angle_gamma   90.00
#
_symmetry.space_group_name_H-M   'P 1'
#
loop_
_entity.id
_entity.type
_entity.pdbx_description
1 polymer ?
#
loop_
_entity_poly.entity_id
_entity_poly.type
_entity_poly.pdbx_seq_one_letter_code
_entity_poly.pdbx_strand_id
1 'polypeptide(L)'
;MFRKTACSAAALLAMAVSTPAFATNGMNLEGYGAKSHAMGGASMAFDTGNSAVMNNPATLGYMKEGTSEIGIGIRGLHPDIDLSYGPYKDSSSSTAFYMPSLSYMRRAGSVTWGAAVLSQGGMGAEYGPGSSIFSYGKAYSGAQVPLSGLTNRSEVGVGRVMFPVGLQVTENTSIGITADFVWASMDLQMDLDGDHFARFMAGNGGTVGGSMFETMHGMMLQGANPQITDINYARVDFSNGSPWIGSAVGYGTGFKLGFTQKFGKSVTVGGSFHSQTALGDLKSTNASMSFSTNLGVQSVTGQVKVKDFEWPATWGLGVAVTPNDRWLLAADVKCVDWSAVMDKFSMEFTADNTTANLGYAGKVLDMTMTQEWEDQTVWSFGAQYKATGKLALRGGASFSNNPVPNRYLNPLFPAIIENHYTCGFGYQLNDVSNVAAAFAWAPKVTETNGDGMEISHSQMNWSLNYTHKL
;
A
#
# COMPACT_ATOMS: atom_id res chain seq x y z
N MET A 1 -26.04 -13.42 -39.73
CA MET A 1 -26.38 -14.25 -38.56
C MET A 1 -25.26 -14.30 -37.50
N PHE A 2 -24.08 -13.76 -37.74
CA PHE A 2 -22.89 -13.82 -36.82
C PHE A 2 -22.75 -12.61 -35.88
N ARG A 3 -23.63 -11.58 -35.95
CA ARG A 3 -23.54 -10.39 -35.08
C ARG A 3 -24.26 -10.50 -33.72
N LYS A 4 -25.14 -11.47 -33.53
CA LYS A 4 -25.90 -11.64 -32.28
C LYS A 4 -25.25 -12.63 -31.29
N THR A 5 -24.36 -13.51 -31.75
CA THR A 5 -23.67 -14.51 -30.92
C THR A 5 -22.47 -13.95 -30.13
N ALA A 6 -21.81 -12.90 -30.62
CA ALA A 6 -20.65 -12.32 -29.91
C ALA A 6 -21.04 -11.52 -28.66
N CYS A 7 -22.18 -10.85 -28.66
CA CYS A 7 -22.68 -10.14 -27.47
C CYS A 7 -23.20 -11.08 -26.38
N SER A 8 -23.73 -12.26 -26.77
CA SER A 8 -24.23 -13.25 -25.80
C SER A 8 -23.10 -14.03 -25.11
N ALA A 9 -21.96 -14.24 -25.79
CA ALA A 9 -20.80 -14.89 -25.19
C ALA A 9 -20.08 -13.99 -24.16
N ALA A 10 -20.00 -12.68 -24.41
CA ALA A 10 -19.43 -11.72 -23.46
C ALA A 10 -20.32 -11.52 -22.22
N ALA A 11 -21.66 -11.59 -22.38
CA ALA A 11 -22.61 -11.52 -21.28
C ALA A 11 -22.65 -12.81 -20.45
N LEU A 12 -22.41 -13.98 -21.06
CA LEU A 12 -22.37 -15.27 -20.36
C LEU A 12 -21.05 -15.52 -19.60
N LEU A 13 -19.92 -14.93 -20.06
CA LEU A 13 -18.67 -14.94 -19.28
C LEU A 13 -18.76 -14.05 -18.03
N ALA A 14 -19.59 -13.01 -18.04
CA ALA A 14 -19.78 -12.11 -16.91
C ALA A 14 -20.69 -12.68 -15.80
N MET A 15 -21.46 -13.75 -16.06
CA MET A 15 -22.41 -14.35 -15.12
C MET A 15 -21.96 -15.66 -14.46
N ALA A 16 -20.76 -16.17 -14.79
CA ALA A 16 -20.30 -17.49 -14.32
C ALA A 16 -19.28 -17.46 -13.19
N VAL A 17 -18.95 -16.29 -12.61
CA VAL A 17 -18.01 -16.18 -11.51
C VAL A 17 -18.67 -15.45 -10.35
N SER A 18 -19.54 -16.14 -9.62
CA SER A 18 -19.90 -15.79 -8.24
C SER A 18 -18.82 -16.37 -7.32
N THR A 19 -17.64 -15.77 -7.33
CA THR A 19 -16.61 -15.94 -6.28
C THR A 19 -16.67 -14.75 -5.34
N PRO A 20 -16.32 -14.90 -4.06
CA PRO A 20 -16.26 -13.79 -3.12
C PRO A 20 -15.35 -12.68 -3.63
N ALA A 21 -15.67 -11.47 -3.30
CA ALA A 21 -15.17 -10.23 -3.86
C ALA A 21 -13.90 -9.74 -3.12
N PHE A 22 -12.91 -9.28 -3.85
CA PHE A 22 -11.53 -9.04 -3.38
C PHE A 22 -10.85 -7.78 -4.00
N ALA A 23 -10.26 -6.75 -3.28
CA ALA A 23 -9.57 -5.57 -3.91
C ALA A 23 -8.75 -4.59 -3.07
N THR A 24 -7.69 -4.24 -3.13
CA THR A 24 -6.40 -3.52 -3.20
C THR A 24 -5.29 -4.55 -3.21
N ASN A 25 -4.19 -4.20 -3.86
CA ASN A 25 -3.09 -5.17 -3.98
C ASN A 25 -2.24 -5.11 -2.70
N GLY A 26 -2.82 -5.51 -1.56
CA GLY A 26 -2.23 -5.24 -0.25
C GLY A 26 -2.15 -3.73 0.00
N MET A 27 -0.96 -3.16 0.07
CA MET A 27 -0.72 -1.72 0.18
C MET A 27 -0.41 -1.03 -1.17
N ASN A 28 -0.33 -1.78 -2.30
CA ASN A 28 -0.10 -1.23 -3.63
C ASN A 28 -1.36 -0.60 -4.22
N LEU A 29 -1.19 0.46 -5.00
CA LEU A 29 -2.29 1.00 -5.81
C LEU A 29 -2.67 0.02 -6.93
N GLU A 30 -3.96 -0.09 -7.27
CA GLU A 30 -4.50 -0.98 -8.30
C GLU A 30 -3.99 -0.63 -9.71
N GLY A 31 -3.65 0.64 -9.97
CA GLY A 31 -3.09 1.12 -11.24
C GLY A 31 -2.54 2.54 -11.11
N TYR A 32 -1.53 2.90 -11.87
CA TYR A 32 -0.87 4.20 -11.81
C TYR A 32 -1.27 5.09 -12.97
N GLY A 33 -1.69 6.34 -12.65
CA GLY A 33 -2.27 7.29 -13.59
C GLY A 33 -3.72 6.95 -13.96
N ALA A 34 -4.51 7.97 -14.33
CA ALA A 34 -5.95 7.83 -14.56
C ALA A 34 -6.30 6.84 -15.68
N LYS A 35 -5.41 6.62 -16.66
CA LYS A 35 -5.68 5.70 -17.77
C LYS A 35 -5.63 4.24 -17.32
N SER A 36 -4.56 3.81 -16.62
CA SER A 36 -4.46 2.47 -16.05
C SER A 36 -5.51 2.27 -14.96
N HIS A 37 -5.69 3.24 -14.08
CA HIS A 37 -6.69 3.22 -13.01
C HIS A 37 -8.10 2.96 -13.57
N ALA A 38 -8.52 3.67 -14.62
CA ALA A 38 -9.83 3.47 -15.27
C ALA A 38 -9.96 2.14 -16.03
N MET A 39 -8.87 1.42 -16.26
CA MET A 39 -8.78 0.15 -16.98
C MET A 39 -8.57 -1.05 -16.04
N GLY A 40 -9.02 -0.95 -14.77
CA GLY A 40 -8.83 -2.01 -13.77
C GLY A 40 -7.37 -2.24 -13.37
N GLY A 41 -6.48 -1.28 -13.58
CA GLY A 41 -5.05 -1.43 -13.35
C GLY A 41 -4.28 -2.11 -14.48
N ALA A 42 -4.94 -2.52 -15.58
CA ALA A 42 -4.26 -3.02 -16.76
C ALA A 42 -3.34 -1.94 -17.36
N SER A 43 -2.12 -2.33 -17.75
CA SER A 43 -1.08 -1.35 -18.13
C SER A 43 0.15 -1.95 -18.83
N MET A 44 0.25 -3.28 -18.96
CA MET A 44 1.48 -3.93 -19.41
C MET A 44 1.75 -3.75 -20.90
N ALA A 45 0.71 -3.68 -21.76
CA ALA A 45 0.87 -3.84 -23.20
C ALA A 45 0.34 -2.63 -24.02
N PHE A 46 0.05 -1.49 -23.39
CA PHE A 46 -0.43 -0.29 -24.09
C PHE A 46 0.10 0.99 -23.45
N ASP A 47 0.05 2.07 -24.22
CA ASP A 47 0.47 3.39 -23.77
C ASP A 47 -0.40 3.88 -22.61
N THR A 48 0.19 4.08 -21.42
CA THR A 48 -0.43 4.68 -20.22
C THR A 48 -0.04 6.15 -20.01
N GLY A 49 0.61 6.79 -20.99
CA GLY A 49 1.16 8.14 -20.90
C GLY A 49 2.36 8.18 -19.94
N ASN A 50 2.58 9.34 -19.30
CA ASN A 50 3.72 9.52 -18.40
C ASN A 50 3.72 8.57 -17.19
N SER A 51 2.57 8.00 -16.82
CA SER A 51 2.49 6.99 -15.74
C SER A 51 3.08 5.62 -16.13
N ALA A 52 3.48 5.43 -17.39
CA ALA A 52 4.25 4.28 -17.85
C ALA A 52 5.54 4.05 -17.03
N VAL A 53 6.13 5.13 -16.51
CA VAL A 53 7.29 5.07 -15.60
C VAL A 53 7.06 4.17 -14.40
N MET A 54 5.83 4.08 -13.91
CA MET A 54 5.48 3.23 -12.78
C MET A 54 4.78 1.93 -13.21
N ASN A 55 4.16 1.87 -14.38
CA ASN A 55 3.46 0.69 -14.91
C ASN A 55 4.42 -0.23 -15.67
N ASN A 56 4.72 0.13 -16.91
CA ASN A 56 5.68 -0.57 -17.78
C ASN A 56 6.52 0.47 -18.53
N PRO A 57 7.78 0.72 -18.18
CA PRO A 57 8.61 1.76 -18.78
C PRO A 57 8.87 1.56 -20.29
N ALA A 58 8.70 0.34 -20.82
CA ALA A 58 8.84 0.10 -22.26
C ALA A 58 7.74 0.82 -23.07
N THR A 59 6.56 1.05 -22.49
CA THR A 59 5.47 1.75 -23.19
C THR A 59 5.74 3.24 -23.41
N LEU A 60 6.76 3.82 -22.76
CA LEU A 60 7.29 5.16 -23.09
C LEU A 60 7.83 5.22 -24.53
N GLY A 61 8.25 4.09 -25.12
CA GLY A 61 8.61 3.99 -26.52
C GLY A 61 7.46 4.31 -27.50
N TYR A 62 6.22 4.40 -27.03
CA TYR A 62 5.05 4.79 -27.86
C TYR A 62 4.80 6.31 -27.89
N MET A 63 5.51 7.09 -27.10
CA MET A 63 5.47 8.55 -27.17
C MET A 63 5.84 9.02 -28.59
N LYS A 64 5.21 10.07 -29.09
CA LYS A 64 5.50 10.61 -30.42
C LYS A 64 6.93 11.20 -30.47
N GLU A 65 7.67 10.85 -31.49
CA GLU A 65 9.03 11.39 -31.70
C GLU A 65 9.03 12.92 -31.74
N GLY A 66 10.08 13.53 -31.17
CA GLY A 66 10.29 14.99 -31.13
C GLY A 66 9.40 15.71 -30.14
N THR A 67 8.61 15.00 -29.30
CA THR A 67 7.73 15.64 -28.31
C THR A 67 8.32 15.59 -26.90
N SER A 68 7.97 16.61 -26.12
CA SER A 68 8.16 16.65 -24.67
C SER A 68 6.82 16.85 -24.01
N GLU A 69 6.59 16.23 -22.85
CA GLU A 69 5.32 16.29 -22.12
C GLU A 69 5.58 16.53 -20.62
N ILE A 70 4.80 17.43 -20.03
CA ILE A 70 4.65 17.58 -18.59
C ILE A 70 3.32 16.95 -18.19
N GLY A 71 3.32 16.13 -17.13
CA GLY A 71 2.14 15.55 -16.52
C GLY A 71 2.03 15.96 -15.06
N ILE A 72 0.83 16.37 -14.64
CA ILE A 72 0.49 16.66 -13.26
C ILE A 72 -0.72 15.80 -12.91
N GLY A 73 -0.72 15.21 -11.74
CA GLY A 73 -1.83 14.39 -11.29
C GLY A 73 -2.05 14.47 -9.78
N ILE A 74 -3.24 14.08 -9.38
CA ILE A 74 -3.60 13.85 -7.99
C ILE A 74 -4.49 12.62 -7.91
N ARG A 75 -4.30 11.83 -6.86
CA ARG A 75 -5.15 10.69 -6.53
C ARG A 75 -5.68 10.86 -5.12
N GLY A 76 -6.98 10.57 -4.92
CA GLY A 76 -7.62 10.46 -3.62
C GLY A 76 -7.95 9.00 -3.33
N LEU A 77 -7.62 8.55 -2.12
CA LEU A 77 -8.01 7.27 -1.56
C LEU A 77 -8.95 7.52 -0.41
N HIS A 78 -10.10 6.86 -0.39
CA HIS A 78 -11.14 7.01 0.63
C HIS A 78 -11.50 5.65 1.21
N PRO A 79 -10.70 5.12 2.16
CA PRO A 79 -11.02 3.91 2.91
C PRO A 79 -12.20 4.16 3.86
N ASP A 80 -13.00 3.12 4.06
CA ASP A 80 -14.06 3.02 5.05
C ASP A 80 -13.84 1.72 5.82
N ILE A 81 -13.35 1.82 7.07
CA ILE A 81 -12.92 0.70 7.90
C ILE A 81 -13.75 0.69 9.16
N ASP A 82 -14.48 -0.42 9.37
CA ASP A 82 -15.28 -0.65 10.57
C ASP A 82 -14.71 -1.84 11.37
N LEU A 83 -14.77 -1.73 12.69
CA LEU A 83 -14.42 -2.77 13.64
C LEU A 83 -15.65 -3.21 14.43
N SER A 84 -15.73 -4.51 14.74
CA SER A 84 -16.76 -5.07 15.63
C SER A 84 -16.16 -6.16 16.51
N TYR A 85 -16.37 -6.06 17.83
CA TYR A 85 -15.92 -7.06 18.79
C TYR A 85 -16.98 -7.24 19.88
N GLY A 86 -17.75 -8.32 19.81
CA GLY A 86 -18.91 -8.51 20.68
C GLY A 86 -19.92 -7.36 20.54
N PRO A 87 -20.27 -6.66 21.65
CA PRO A 87 -21.18 -5.51 21.59
C PRO A 87 -20.49 -4.20 21.15
N TYR A 88 -19.17 -4.17 21.08
CA TYR A 88 -18.38 -2.98 20.80
C TYR A 88 -18.19 -2.77 19.30
N LYS A 89 -18.28 -1.52 18.86
CA LYS A 89 -18.08 -1.14 17.46
C LYS A 89 -17.29 0.16 17.40
N ASP A 90 -16.49 0.29 16.36
CA ASP A 90 -15.77 1.52 16.05
C ASP A 90 -15.53 1.64 14.55
N SER A 91 -15.20 2.85 14.09
CA SER A 91 -14.87 3.12 12.69
C SER A 91 -13.64 4.01 12.61
N SER A 92 -12.81 3.77 11.62
CA SER A 92 -11.61 4.61 11.41
C SER A 92 -11.98 6.03 11.03
N SER A 93 -11.35 7.01 11.67
CA SER A 93 -11.44 8.43 11.30
C SER A 93 -10.52 8.80 10.12
N SER A 94 -9.55 7.97 9.77
CA SER A 94 -8.66 8.16 8.60
C SER A 94 -9.37 7.75 7.31
N THR A 95 -10.15 8.67 6.72
CA THR A 95 -11.03 8.40 5.57
C THR A 95 -10.58 9.05 4.27
N ALA A 96 -9.44 9.76 4.25
CA ALA A 96 -8.96 10.45 3.04
C ALA A 96 -7.44 10.60 3.01
N PHE A 97 -6.83 10.12 1.92
CA PHE A 97 -5.40 10.27 1.63
C PHE A 97 -5.23 10.82 0.22
N TYR A 98 -4.31 11.78 0.04
CA TYR A 98 -4.09 12.43 -1.25
C TYR A 98 -2.65 12.25 -1.71
N MET A 99 -2.47 11.84 -2.96
CA MET A 99 -1.20 11.48 -3.57
C MET A 99 -0.97 12.32 -4.83
N PRO A 100 -0.23 13.43 -4.75
CA PRO A 100 0.14 14.21 -5.92
C PRO A 100 1.19 13.49 -6.75
N SER A 101 1.24 13.80 -8.06
CA SER A 101 2.25 13.31 -8.97
C SER A 101 2.67 14.39 -9.97
N LEU A 102 3.93 14.34 -10.37
CA LEU A 102 4.53 15.24 -11.37
C LEU A 102 5.44 14.41 -12.29
N SER A 103 5.45 14.71 -13.57
CA SER A 103 6.32 14.04 -14.52
C SER A 103 6.73 14.94 -15.67
N TYR A 104 7.93 14.71 -16.18
CA TYR A 104 8.42 15.23 -17.44
C TYR A 104 9.00 14.12 -18.27
N MET A 105 8.56 13.99 -19.52
CA MET A 105 9.07 12.99 -20.47
C MET A 105 9.41 13.67 -21.77
N ARG A 106 10.51 13.22 -22.40
CA ARG A 106 10.95 13.67 -23.71
C ARG A 106 11.38 12.51 -24.59
N ARG A 107 10.89 12.49 -25.82
CA ARG A 107 11.39 11.56 -26.83
C ARG A 107 12.25 12.26 -27.87
N ALA A 108 13.43 11.70 -28.11
CA ALA A 108 14.37 12.11 -29.16
C ALA A 108 14.84 10.87 -29.93
N GLY A 109 14.46 10.77 -31.19
CA GLY A 109 14.69 9.55 -32.00
C GLY A 109 14.01 8.32 -31.40
N SER A 110 14.73 7.26 -31.20
CA SER A 110 14.22 6.00 -30.61
C SER A 110 14.18 6.01 -29.06
N VAL A 111 14.75 7.04 -28.40
CA VAL A 111 14.89 7.08 -26.95
C VAL A 111 13.90 8.04 -26.35
N THR A 112 13.17 7.58 -25.31
CA THR A 112 12.36 8.41 -24.41
C THR A 112 12.99 8.40 -23.03
N TRP A 113 13.14 9.56 -22.43
CA TRP A 113 13.69 9.71 -21.08
C TRP A 113 12.97 10.83 -20.32
N GLY A 114 13.15 10.88 -19.01
CA GLY A 114 12.50 11.89 -18.21
C GLY A 114 12.73 11.73 -16.72
N ALA A 115 11.85 12.36 -15.96
CA ALA A 115 11.78 12.20 -14.52
C ALA A 115 10.31 12.26 -14.07
N ALA A 116 9.99 11.53 -13.01
CA ALA A 116 8.69 11.57 -12.38
C ALA A 116 8.78 11.41 -10.86
N VAL A 117 7.80 12.01 -10.18
CA VAL A 117 7.58 11.84 -8.75
C VAL A 117 6.15 11.37 -8.55
N LEU A 118 5.95 10.26 -7.84
CA LEU A 118 4.62 9.78 -7.49
C LEU A 118 4.66 8.83 -6.28
N SER A 119 3.52 8.65 -5.63
CA SER A 119 3.35 7.68 -4.57
C SER A 119 3.10 6.29 -5.14
N GLN A 120 3.71 5.28 -4.54
CA GLN A 120 3.54 3.88 -4.93
C GLN A 120 2.34 3.24 -4.24
N GLY A 121 2.13 3.58 -2.96
CA GLY A 121 1.08 3.02 -2.15
C GLY A 121 1.21 3.44 -0.70
N GLY A 122 0.39 2.86 0.12
CA GLY A 122 0.34 3.11 1.56
C GLY A 122 -0.95 2.61 2.17
N MET A 123 -1.07 2.81 3.48
CA MET A 123 -2.23 2.44 4.27
C MET A 123 -2.24 3.27 5.54
N GLY A 124 -3.43 3.45 6.13
CA GLY A 124 -3.60 4.06 7.43
C GLY A 124 -4.98 3.82 8.01
N ALA A 125 -5.04 3.71 9.33
CA ALA A 125 -6.27 3.66 10.10
C ALA A 125 -6.08 4.48 11.39
N GLU A 126 -7.15 5.07 11.89
CA GLU A 126 -7.12 5.86 13.12
C GLU A 126 -8.40 5.66 13.92
N TYR A 127 -8.23 5.32 15.19
CA TYR A 127 -9.31 5.18 16.17
C TYR A 127 -9.01 6.12 17.32
N GLY A 128 -9.86 7.13 17.48
CA GLY A 128 -9.64 8.24 18.40
C GLY A 128 -9.76 7.88 19.89
N PRO A 129 -9.49 8.86 20.77
CA PRO A 129 -9.72 8.69 22.20
C PRO A 129 -11.17 8.34 22.47
N GLY A 130 -11.42 7.37 23.35
CA GLY A 130 -12.76 6.90 23.68
C GLY A 130 -13.32 5.84 22.74
N SER A 131 -12.51 5.29 21.83
CA SER A 131 -12.85 4.09 21.08
C SER A 131 -13.33 3.00 22.03
N SER A 132 -14.52 2.44 21.80
CA SER A 132 -15.07 1.38 22.64
C SER A 132 -14.26 0.08 22.53
N ILE A 133 -13.57 -0.14 21.41
CA ILE A 133 -12.74 -1.32 21.14
C ILE A 133 -11.37 -1.20 21.82
N PHE A 134 -10.77 0.00 21.78
CA PHE A 134 -9.43 0.25 22.35
C PHE A 134 -9.49 0.84 23.77
N SER A 135 -10.64 0.77 24.45
CA SER A 135 -10.78 1.25 25.84
C SER A 135 -10.36 0.21 26.88
N TYR A 136 -10.49 -1.07 26.58
CA TYR A 136 -10.22 -2.17 27.48
C TYR A 136 -9.44 -3.29 26.78
N GLY A 137 -8.57 -3.93 27.53
CA GLY A 137 -7.80 -5.12 27.14
C GLY A 137 -7.70 -6.09 28.30
N LYS A 138 -6.81 -7.06 28.19
CA LYS A 138 -6.49 -8.00 29.24
C LYS A 138 -5.10 -7.70 29.78
N ALA A 139 -4.97 -7.66 31.09
CA ALA A 139 -3.65 -7.62 31.74
C ALA A 139 -2.89 -8.94 31.49
N TYR A 140 -1.60 -8.95 31.82
CA TYR A 140 -0.78 -10.16 31.80
C TYR A 140 -1.36 -11.31 32.66
N SER A 141 -2.04 -10.97 33.77
CA SER A 141 -2.79 -11.92 34.60
C SER A 141 -4.09 -12.44 33.99
N GLY A 142 -4.53 -11.90 32.86
CA GLY A 142 -5.80 -12.18 32.20
C GLY A 142 -7.00 -11.36 32.72
N ALA A 143 -6.80 -10.48 33.71
CA ALA A 143 -7.84 -9.59 34.21
C ALA A 143 -8.20 -8.52 33.16
N GLN A 144 -9.49 -8.13 33.08
CA GLN A 144 -9.89 -7.00 32.25
C GLN A 144 -9.39 -5.67 32.85
N VAL A 145 -8.69 -4.89 32.05
CA VAL A 145 -8.09 -3.62 32.47
C VAL A 145 -8.35 -2.52 31.44
N PRO A 146 -8.38 -1.24 31.86
CA PRO A 146 -8.40 -0.14 30.92
C PRO A 146 -7.04 -0.04 30.19
N LEU A 147 -7.09 0.25 28.89
CA LEU A 147 -5.92 0.63 28.08
C LEU A 147 -5.61 2.12 28.25
N SER A 148 -4.71 2.67 27.43
CA SER A 148 -4.30 4.08 27.57
C SER A 148 -5.42 5.10 27.40
N GLY A 149 -6.49 4.75 26.67
CA GLY A 149 -7.56 5.67 26.28
C GLY A 149 -7.14 6.72 25.25
N LEU A 150 -5.94 6.58 24.68
CA LEU A 150 -5.40 7.48 23.67
C LEU A 150 -5.70 6.95 22.25
N THR A 151 -5.42 7.79 21.26
CA THR A 151 -5.56 7.42 19.84
C THR A 151 -4.70 6.20 19.49
N ASN A 152 -5.29 5.24 18.80
CA ASN A 152 -4.58 4.18 18.10
C ASN A 152 -4.57 4.51 16.61
N ARG A 153 -3.38 4.64 16.01
CA ARG A 153 -3.21 5.10 14.63
C ARG A 153 -2.04 4.40 13.96
N SER A 154 -2.22 4.12 12.68
CA SER A 154 -1.13 3.81 11.78
C SER A 154 -1.24 4.69 10.54
N GLU A 155 -0.10 5.02 9.95
CA GLU A 155 0.00 5.57 8.60
C GLU A 155 1.33 5.13 8.01
N VAL A 156 1.29 4.56 6.81
CA VAL A 156 2.48 4.21 6.04
C VAL A 156 2.31 4.71 4.62
N GLY A 157 3.35 5.33 4.08
CA GLY A 157 3.38 5.82 2.71
C GLY A 157 4.73 5.56 2.06
N VAL A 158 4.70 5.16 0.79
CA VAL A 158 5.90 4.96 -0.03
C VAL A 158 5.79 5.77 -1.31
N GLY A 159 6.82 6.55 -1.59
CA GLY A 159 6.90 7.34 -2.80
C GLY A 159 8.23 7.17 -3.52
N ARG A 160 8.27 7.59 -4.78
CA ARG A 160 9.44 7.42 -5.66
C ARG A 160 9.71 8.66 -6.48
N VAL A 161 11.01 8.99 -6.62
CA VAL A 161 11.54 9.81 -7.71
C VAL A 161 12.16 8.86 -8.73
N MET A 162 11.70 8.91 -9.97
CA MET A 162 12.02 7.91 -10.98
C MET A 162 12.64 8.57 -12.22
N PHE A 163 13.64 7.89 -12.78
CA PHE A 163 14.38 8.30 -13.97
C PHE A 163 14.27 7.21 -15.04
N PRO A 164 13.23 7.25 -15.88
CA PRO A 164 13.02 6.25 -16.91
C PRO A 164 13.87 6.48 -18.14
N VAL A 165 14.21 5.39 -18.81
CA VAL A 165 14.70 5.35 -20.19
C VAL A 165 13.92 4.29 -20.94
N GLY A 166 13.15 4.69 -21.96
CA GLY A 166 12.46 3.81 -22.89
C GLY A 166 13.17 3.82 -24.25
N LEU A 167 13.39 2.65 -24.83
CA LEU A 167 14.02 2.49 -26.14
C LEU A 167 13.10 1.74 -27.08
N GLN A 168 12.75 2.36 -28.18
CA GLN A 168 12.11 1.67 -29.30
C GLN A 168 13.20 0.98 -30.13
N VAL A 169 13.35 -0.34 -29.94
CA VAL A 169 14.40 -1.16 -30.59
C VAL A 169 14.05 -1.41 -32.05
N THR A 170 12.78 -1.68 -32.34
CA THR A 170 12.23 -1.81 -33.67
C THR A 170 10.87 -1.12 -33.75
N GLU A 171 10.21 -1.07 -34.87
CA GLU A 171 8.82 -0.58 -35.01
C GLU A 171 7.83 -1.34 -34.11
N ASN A 172 8.15 -2.60 -33.81
CA ASN A 172 7.30 -3.50 -33.05
C ASN A 172 7.75 -3.79 -31.63
N THR A 173 9.02 -3.49 -31.28
CA THR A 173 9.64 -3.87 -30.03
C THR A 173 10.12 -2.66 -29.26
N SER A 174 9.72 -2.53 -28.01
CA SER A 174 10.25 -1.54 -27.08
C SER A 174 10.72 -2.23 -25.78
N ILE A 175 11.77 -1.68 -25.20
CA ILE A 175 12.27 -2.03 -23.86
C ILE A 175 12.36 -0.77 -23.02
N GLY A 176 12.36 -0.90 -21.70
CA GLY A 176 12.51 0.23 -20.80
C GLY A 176 13.11 -0.16 -19.47
N ILE A 177 13.78 0.81 -18.87
CA ILE A 177 14.32 0.71 -17.51
C ILE A 177 13.99 1.98 -16.74
N THR A 178 13.85 1.86 -15.43
CA THR A 178 13.71 3.01 -14.53
C THR A 178 14.65 2.83 -13.36
N ALA A 179 15.43 3.85 -13.04
CA ALA A 179 16.16 3.94 -11.78
C ALA A 179 15.32 4.77 -10.80
N ASP A 180 15.11 4.27 -9.59
CA ASP A 180 14.23 4.86 -8.62
C ASP A 180 15.00 5.25 -7.34
N PHE A 181 14.83 6.48 -6.88
CA PHE A 181 15.04 6.86 -5.50
C PHE A 181 13.71 6.69 -4.76
N VAL A 182 13.73 5.95 -3.65
CA VAL A 182 12.54 5.56 -2.89
C VAL A 182 12.61 6.20 -1.50
N TRP A 183 11.49 6.70 -1.01
CA TRP A 183 11.32 7.02 0.40
C TRP A 183 10.11 6.29 0.96
N ALA A 184 10.20 5.92 2.21
CA ALA A 184 9.08 5.41 2.99
C ALA A 184 8.95 6.21 4.27
N SER A 185 7.73 6.43 4.74
CA SER A 185 7.48 7.04 6.03
C SER A 185 6.36 6.30 6.78
N MET A 186 6.42 6.36 8.12
CA MET A 186 5.45 5.68 8.98
C MET A 186 5.18 6.51 10.23
N ASP A 187 3.90 6.58 10.61
CA ASP A 187 3.42 6.92 11.94
C ASP A 187 2.80 5.70 12.59
N LEU A 188 3.03 5.50 13.87
CA LEU A 188 2.37 4.47 14.66
C LEU A 188 2.10 4.94 16.08
N GLN A 189 0.85 4.80 16.50
CA GLN A 189 0.37 4.93 17.87
C GLN A 189 -0.43 3.67 18.17
N MET A 190 0.07 2.81 19.04
CA MET A 190 -0.53 1.49 19.26
C MET A 190 -0.45 1.09 20.72
N ASP A 191 -1.58 0.72 21.28
CA ASP A 191 -1.68 0.01 22.53
C ASP A 191 -1.57 -1.50 22.28
N LEU A 192 -0.74 -2.15 23.07
CA LEU A 192 -0.61 -3.59 23.15
C LEU A 192 -0.99 -4.00 24.58
N ASP A 193 -2.06 -4.73 24.76
CA ASP A 193 -2.50 -5.14 26.09
C ASP A 193 -1.55 -6.17 26.74
N GLY A 194 -1.71 -6.42 28.04
CA GLY A 194 -0.80 -7.28 28.78
C GLY A 194 -0.85 -8.74 28.35
N ASP A 195 -1.99 -9.24 27.83
CA ASP A 195 -2.13 -10.60 27.26
C ASP A 195 -1.33 -10.74 25.98
N HIS A 196 -1.40 -9.76 25.07
CA HIS A 196 -0.55 -9.73 23.87
C HIS A 196 0.92 -9.67 24.22
N PHE A 197 1.28 -8.85 25.22
CA PHE A 197 2.66 -8.76 25.68
C PHE A 197 3.14 -10.10 26.26
N ALA A 198 2.30 -10.80 27.04
CA ALA A 198 2.59 -12.15 27.55
C ALA A 198 2.78 -13.17 26.43
N ARG A 199 1.94 -13.11 25.39
CA ARG A 199 2.08 -13.97 24.20
C ARG A 199 3.41 -13.73 23.49
N PHE A 200 3.85 -12.49 23.35
CA PHE A 200 5.15 -12.15 22.74
C PHE A 200 6.34 -12.63 23.58
N MET A 201 6.23 -12.56 24.91
CA MET A 201 7.23 -13.17 25.81
C MET A 201 7.34 -14.68 25.60
N ALA A 202 6.23 -15.35 25.29
CA ALA A 202 6.18 -16.77 24.97
C ALA A 202 6.53 -17.12 23.52
N GLY A 203 6.87 -16.13 22.68
CA GLY A 203 7.17 -16.32 21.26
C GLY A 203 5.94 -16.61 20.39
N ASN A 204 4.74 -16.25 20.85
CA ASN A 204 3.48 -16.52 20.17
C ASN A 204 2.92 -15.24 19.53
N GLY A 205 2.88 -15.20 18.19
CA GLY A 205 2.45 -14.03 17.41
C GLY A 205 3.47 -12.89 17.35
N GLY A 206 4.62 -13.04 17.97
CA GLY A 206 5.70 -12.09 18.01
C GLY A 206 6.74 -12.39 19.07
N THR A 207 7.71 -11.49 19.23
CA THR A 207 8.74 -11.56 20.27
C THR A 207 9.01 -10.19 20.87
N VAL A 208 9.44 -10.16 22.12
CA VAL A 208 9.94 -8.97 22.79
C VAL A 208 11.29 -9.28 23.45
N GLY A 209 12.22 -8.32 23.41
CA GLY A 209 13.58 -8.50 23.94
C GLY A 209 14.29 -7.16 24.18
N GLY A 210 15.60 -7.25 24.41
CA GLY A 210 16.48 -6.10 24.63
C GLY A 210 16.62 -5.71 26.12
N SER A 211 17.59 -4.85 26.40
CA SER A 211 17.99 -4.49 27.78
C SER A 211 16.89 -3.78 28.59
N MET A 212 15.93 -3.13 27.92
CA MET A 212 14.76 -2.54 28.60
C MET A 212 13.80 -3.65 29.06
N PHE A 213 13.52 -4.62 28.18
CA PHE A 213 12.72 -5.79 28.53
C PHE A 213 13.35 -6.61 29.66
N GLU A 214 14.65 -6.89 29.57
CA GLU A 214 15.40 -7.61 30.63
C GLU A 214 15.28 -6.92 32.00
N THR A 215 15.30 -5.57 32.00
CA THR A 215 15.13 -4.79 33.24
C THR A 215 13.73 -4.97 33.83
N MET A 216 12.70 -4.87 33.00
CA MET A 216 11.30 -5.04 33.42
C MET A 216 11.04 -6.49 33.87
N HIS A 217 11.49 -7.46 33.08
CA HIS A 217 11.37 -8.88 33.38
C HIS A 217 12.11 -9.25 34.69
N GLY A 218 13.30 -8.66 34.93
CA GLY A 218 14.00 -8.79 36.21
C GLY A 218 13.17 -8.31 37.39
N MET A 219 12.40 -7.21 37.25
CA MET A 219 11.50 -6.73 38.30
C MET A 219 10.28 -7.65 38.51
N MET A 220 9.90 -8.43 37.50
CA MET A 220 8.81 -9.44 37.59
C MET A 220 9.32 -10.72 38.30
N LEU A 221 10.59 -11.07 38.16
CA LEU A 221 11.18 -12.32 38.63
C LEU A 221 11.84 -12.23 40.04
N GLN A 222 11.75 -11.12 40.74
CA GLN A 222 12.42 -10.90 42.05
C GLN A 222 11.84 -11.78 43.20
N GLY A 223 11.91 -13.10 43.07
CA GLY A 223 11.65 -14.07 44.14
C GLY A 223 10.27 -13.94 44.79
N ALA A 224 10.25 -13.91 46.16
CA ALA A 224 9.02 -13.86 46.95
C ALA A 224 8.33 -12.46 46.95
N ASN A 225 8.96 -11.41 46.41
CA ASN A 225 8.41 -10.04 46.35
C ASN A 225 8.69 -9.40 44.98
N PRO A 226 8.01 -9.80 43.91
CA PRO A 226 8.15 -9.14 42.61
C PRO A 226 7.66 -7.70 42.74
N GLN A 227 8.42 -6.74 42.17
CA GLN A 227 8.00 -5.33 42.11
C GLN A 227 6.88 -5.13 41.13
N ILE A 228 7.01 -5.74 39.92
CA ILE A 228 5.96 -5.75 38.92
C ILE A 228 5.23 -7.09 39.02
N THR A 229 3.96 -7.04 39.44
CA THR A 229 3.09 -8.22 39.57
C THR A 229 2.11 -8.37 38.40
N ASP A 230 1.86 -7.28 37.65
CA ASP A 230 1.02 -7.32 36.49
C ASP A 230 1.40 -6.21 35.49
N ILE A 231 1.17 -6.48 34.21
CA ILE A 231 1.29 -5.53 33.11
C ILE A 231 -0.10 -5.36 32.50
N ASN A 232 -0.62 -4.14 32.51
CA ASN A 232 -1.91 -3.82 31.95
C ASN A 232 -1.80 -3.63 30.44
N TYR A 233 -0.84 -2.80 29.99
CA TYR A 233 -0.57 -2.55 28.58
C TYR A 233 0.83 -1.97 28.38
N ALA A 234 1.34 -2.11 27.15
CA ALA A 234 2.44 -1.32 26.62
C ALA A 234 1.91 -0.44 25.48
N ARG A 235 2.44 0.77 25.32
CA ARG A 235 2.10 1.67 24.23
C ARG A 235 3.35 2.17 23.54
N VAL A 236 3.36 2.10 22.21
CA VAL A 236 4.36 2.78 21.38
C VAL A 236 3.72 3.98 20.68
N ASP A 237 4.45 5.07 20.61
CA ASP A 237 4.03 6.29 19.92
C ASP A 237 5.21 6.95 19.22
N PHE A 238 5.20 7.00 17.88
CA PHE A 238 6.09 7.77 17.03
C PHE A 238 5.30 8.40 15.88
N SER A 239 4.35 9.26 16.22
CA SER A 239 3.56 10.01 15.26
C SER A 239 3.91 11.49 15.32
N ASN A 240 3.91 12.16 14.16
CA ASN A 240 4.05 13.61 14.06
C ASN A 240 2.73 14.28 13.66
N GLY A 241 1.67 13.49 13.41
CA GLY A 241 0.36 13.99 12.98
C GLY A 241 0.34 14.63 11.59
N SER A 242 1.42 14.49 10.81
CA SER A 242 1.47 15.03 9.46
C SER A 242 0.66 14.15 8.50
N PRO A 243 -0.20 14.73 7.63
CA PRO A 243 -0.94 13.97 6.62
C PRO A 243 -0.08 13.64 5.37
N TRP A 244 1.22 13.97 5.35
CA TRP A 244 2.07 13.85 4.18
C TRP A 244 3.27 12.94 4.37
N ILE A 245 3.93 13.04 5.51
CA ILE A 245 5.15 12.30 5.82
C ILE A 245 5.10 11.93 7.30
N GLY A 246 5.08 10.64 7.61
CA GLY A 246 5.13 10.12 8.98
C GLY A 246 6.46 10.42 9.68
N SER A 247 6.48 10.23 10.99
CA SER A 247 7.62 10.56 11.87
C SER A 247 8.85 9.70 11.60
N ALA A 248 8.68 8.40 11.37
CA ALA A 248 9.78 7.50 11.01
C ALA A 248 9.97 7.50 9.49
N VAL A 249 11.17 7.88 9.03
CA VAL A 249 11.49 8.02 7.60
C VAL A 249 12.71 7.20 7.24
N GLY A 250 12.64 6.53 6.09
CA GLY A 250 13.75 5.80 5.46
C GLY A 250 13.84 6.08 3.97
N TYR A 251 15.04 5.92 3.44
CA TYR A 251 15.37 6.15 2.03
C TYR A 251 16.07 4.95 1.43
N GLY A 252 15.92 4.78 0.12
CA GLY A 252 16.55 3.69 -0.58
C GLY A 252 16.42 3.80 -2.08
N THR A 253 16.60 2.68 -2.76
CA THR A 253 16.61 2.59 -4.21
C THR A 253 15.78 1.41 -4.70
N GLY A 254 15.43 1.44 -5.97
CA GLY A 254 14.83 0.35 -6.70
C GLY A 254 15.01 0.55 -8.20
N PHE A 255 14.57 -0.41 -8.98
CA PHE A 255 14.55 -0.28 -10.43
C PHE A 255 13.36 -1.01 -11.04
N LYS A 256 13.04 -0.67 -12.28
CA LYS A 256 12.04 -1.38 -13.08
C LYS A 256 12.61 -1.73 -14.44
N LEU A 257 12.18 -2.87 -14.96
CA LEU A 257 12.42 -3.30 -16.31
C LEU A 257 11.08 -3.47 -17.03
N GLY A 258 11.08 -3.23 -18.33
CA GLY A 258 9.88 -3.41 -19.12
C GLY A 258 10.20 -3.84 -20.56
N PHE A 259 9.26 -4.55 -21.14
CA PHE A 259 9.28 -4.84 -22.57
C PHE A 259 7.87 -4.77 -23.18
N THR A 260 7.79 -4.52 -24.47
CA THR A 260 6.59 -4.71 -25.27
C THR A 260 6.94 -5.22 -26.67
N GLN A 261 6.07 -6.09 -27.18
CA GLN A 261 6.16 -6.65 -28.54
C GLN A 261 4.79 -6.55 -29.22
N LYS A 262 4.75 -5.91 -30.38
CA LYS A 262 3.57 -5.87 -31.25
C LYS A 262 3.59 -7.04 -32.22
N PHE A 263 2.42 -7.66 -32.39
CA PHE A 263 2.16 -8.73 -33.36
C PHE A 263 1.10 -8.24 -34.35
N GLY A 264 1.56 -7.93 -35.56
CA GLY A 264 0.72 -7.28 -36.54
C GLY A 264 0.25 -5.89 -36.10
N LYS A 265 -0.98 -5.53 -36.45
CA LYS A 265 -1.54 -4.19 -36.18
C LYS A 265 -2.43 -4.15 -34.93
N SER A 266 -2.84 -5.29 -34.40
CA SER A 266 -3.93 -5.37 -33.43
C SER A 266 -3.55 -5.95 -32.08
N VAL A 267 -2.45 -6.67 -31.94
CA VAL A 267 -2.07 -7.35 -30.70
C VAL A 267 -0.73 -6.84 -30.20
N THR A 268 -0.66 -6.50 -28.93
CA THR A 268 0.60 -6.19 -28.25
C THR A 268 0.68 -7.05 -26.98
N VAL A 269 1.84 -7.63 -26.75
CA VAL A 269 2.19 -8.28 -25.48
C VAL A 269 3.19 -7.41 -24.76
N GLY A 270 3.11 -7.31 -23.46
CA GLY A 270 4.06 -6.57 -22.65
C GLY A 270 4.23 -7.16 -21.27
N GLY A 271 5.31 -6.78 -20.62
CA GLY A 271 5.58 -7.19 -19.25
C GLY A 271 6.52 -6.23 -18.56
N SER A 272 6.47 -6.25 -17.26
CA SER A 272 7.36 -5.46 -16.40
C SER A 272 7.78 -6.25 -15.17
N PHE A 273 8.96 -5.89 -14.68
CA PHE A 273 9.49 -6.31 -13.39
C PHE A 273 9.86 -5.06 -12.58
N HIS A 274 9.35 -4.98 -11.35
CA HIS A 274 9.76 -3.98 -10.37
C HIS A 274 10.55 -4.71 -9.29
N SER A 275 11.76 -4.26 -9.01
CA SER A 275 12.55 -4.84 -7.94
C SER A 275 11.91 -4.59 -6.58
N GLN A 276 12.14 -5.50 -5.63
CA GLN A 276 12.06 -5.15 -4.22
C GLN A 276 12.89 -3.88 -3.99
N THR A 277 12.44 -3.03 -3.06
CA THR A 277 13.22 -1.85 -2.66
C THR A 277 14.43 -2.27 -1.83
N ALA A 278 15.46 -1.46 -1.83
CA ALA A 278 16.57 -1.53 -0.88
C ALA A 278 16.49 -0.29 0.01
N LEU A 279 15.58 -0.33 1.00
CA LEU A 279 15.38 0.75 1.96
C LEU A 279 16.30 0.58 3.17
N GLY A 280 16.77 1.68 3.72
CA GLY A 280 17.31 1.67 5.08
C GLY A 280 16.19 1.69 6.11
N ASP A 281 16.52 1.37 7.38
CA ASP A 281 15.56 1.45 8.48
C ASP A 281 14.80 2.78 8.49
N LEU A 282 13.48 2.72 8.78
CA LEU A 282 12.74 3.95 9.03
C LEU A 282 13.03 4.44 10.44
N LYS A 283 13.45 5.69 10.58
CA LYS A 283 13.94 6.24 11.85
C LYS A 283 13.14 7.47 12.27
N SER A 284 12.74 7.51 13.52
CA SER A 284 12.23 8.69 14.20
C SER A 284 13.02 8.98 15.47
N THR A 285 13.39 10.24 15.68
CA THR A 285 14.04 10.71 16.90
C THR A 285 13.02 11.24 17.91
N ASN A 286 11.75 11.21 17.60
CA ASN A 286 10.66 11.65 18.46
C ASN A 286 9.70 10.47 18.65
N ALA A 287 10.01 9.64 19.64
CA ALA A 287 9.22 8.48 20.00
C ALA A 287 9.06 8.37 21.52
N SER A 288 7.99 7.73 21.95
CA SER A 288 7.78 7.37 23.35
C SER A 288 7.28 5.94 23.48
N MET A 289 7.66 5.32 24.60
CA MET A 289 7.14 4.03 25.04
C MET A 289 6.53 4.21 26.43
N SER A 290 5.32 3.70 26.64
CA SER A 290 4.68 3.73 27.96
C SER A 290 4.32 2.32 28.40
N PHE A 291 4.50 2.03 29.68
CA PHE A 291 4.12 0.77 30.31
C PHE A 291 3.17 1.06 31.48
N SER A 292 2.01 0.44 31.47
CA SER A 292 1.09 0.45 32.60
C SER A 292 1.23 -0.87 33.37
N THR A 293 1.56 -0.75 34.65
CA THR A 293 1.76 -1.90 35.54
C THR A 293 1.00 -1.65 36.86
N ASN A 294 1.09 -2.60 37.80
CA ASN A 294 0.60 -2.40 39.18
C ASN A 294 1.29 -1.22 39.90
N LEU A 295 2.45 -0.74 39.42
CA LEU A 295 3.14 0.44 39.95
C LEU A 295 2.70 1.77 39.32
N GLY A 296 1.76 1.74 38.42
CA GLY A 296 1.29 2.90 37.67
C GLY A 296 1.82 2.95 36.25
N VAL A 297 1.64 4.09 35.57
CA VAL A 297 2.10 4.31 34.20
C VAL A 297 3.49 4.95 34.23
N GLN A 298 4.42 4.34 33.52
CA GLN A 298 5.76 4.89 33.27
C GLN A 298 5.93 5.15 31.78
N SER A 299 6.32 6.37 31.43
CA SER A 299 6.62 6.76 30.05
C SER A 299 8.11 7.04 29.88
N VAL A 300 8.66 6.62 28.76
CA VAL A 300 10.07 6.73 28.38
C VAL A 300 10.13 7.38 27.00
N THR A 301 10.88 8.47 26.87
CA THR A 301 11.14 9.10 25.56
C THR A 301 12.36 8.49 24.89
N GLY A 302 12.41 8.54 23.56
CA GLY A 302 13.50 7.93 22.83
C GLY A 302 13.37 8.03 21.32
N GLN A 303 14.04 7.12 20.66
CA GLN A 303 14.10 6.97 19.22
C GLN A 303 13.55 5.60 18.82
N VAL A 304 12.93 5.54 17.65
CA VAL A 304 12.48 4.27 17.06
C VAL A 304 13.17 4.02 15.73
N LYS A 305 13.45 2.74 15.45
CA LYS A 305 13.77 2.22 14.13
C LYS A 305 12.76 1.14 13.77
N VAL A 306 12.11 1.28 12.62
CA VAL A 306 11.40 0.17 11.97
C VAL A 306 12.42 -0.51 11.06
N LYS A 307 12.74 -1.75 11.39
CA LYS A 307 13.83 -2.52 10.76
C LYS A 307 13.32 -3.27 9.56
N ASP A 308 14.13 -3.37 8.51
CA ASP A 308 13.91 -4.22 7.35
C ASP A 308 12.56 -3.97 6.66
N PHE A 309 11.99 -2.76 6.76
CA PHE A 309 10.78 -2.42 6.04
C PHE A 309 11.09 -2.22 4.56
N GLU A 310 10.52 -3.09 3.73
CA GLU A 310 10.75 -3.10 2.29
C GLU A 310 9.44 -3.10 1.51
N TRP A 311 9.47 -2.60 0.28
CA TRP A 311 8.35 -2.75 -0.65
C TRP A 311 8.61 -3.92 -1.59
N PRO A 312 7.62 -4.81 -1.82
CA PRO A 312 7.85 -6.08 -2.50
C PRO A 312 8.23 -5.93 -3.97
N ALA A 313 8.92 -6.92 -4.49
CA ALA A 313 9.06 -7.10 -5.92
C ALA A 313 7.68 -7.34 -6.55
N THR A 314 7.53 -6.89 -7.80
CA THR A 314 6.30 -7.11 -8.57
C THR A 314 6.69 -7.41 -10.01
N TRP A 315 6.11 -8.46 -10.57
CA TRP A 315 6.23 -8.75 -11.99
C TRP A 315 4.85 -8.93 -12.63
N GLY A 316 4.75 -8.56 -13.88
CA GLY A 316 3.49 -8.60 -14.60
C GLY A 316 3.67 -8.91 -16.07
N LEU A 317 2.68 -9.58 -16.62
CA LEU A 317 2.54 -9.84 -18.05
C LEU A 317 1.13 -9.42 -18.47
N GLY A 318 1.01 -8.96 -19.72
CA GLY A 318 -0.30 -8.56 -20.23
C GLY A 318 -0.38 -8.54 -21.74
N VAL A 319 -1.59 -8.49 -22.21
CA VAL A 319 -1.93 -8.40 -23.63
C VAL A 319 -2.92 -7.25 -23.86
N ALA A 320 -2.69 -6.51 -24.90
CA ALA A 320 -3.63 -5.49 -25.41
C ALA A 320 -4.04 -5.82 -26.83
N VAL A 321 -5.32 -5.69 -27.10
CA VAL A 321 -5.92 -5.94 -28.44
C VAL A 321 -6.67 -4.71 -28.89
N THR A 322 -6.37 -4.25 -30.11
CA THR A 322 -7.07 -3.15 -30.80
C THR A 322 -7.84 -3.72 -32.01
N PRO A 323 -9.08 -4.26 -31.79
CA PRO A 323 -9.84 -4.90 -32.88
C PRO A 323 -10.17 -3.93 -34.03
N ASN A 324 -10.21 -2.64 -33.73
CA ASN A 324 -10.40 -1.54 -34.66
C ASN A 324 -9.91 -0.22 -34.05
N ASP A 325 -9.99 0.88 -34.77
CA ASP A 325 -9.48 2.20 -34.36
C ASP A 325 -10.18 2.81 -33.11
N ARG A 326 -11.32 2.24 -32.70
CA ARG A 326 -12.12 2.75 -31.57
C ARG A 326 -11.92 1.97 -30.29
N TRP A 327 -11.62 0.68 -30.36
CA TRP A 327 -11.54 -0.20 -29.19
C TRP A 327 -10.10 -0.57 -28.84
N LEU A 328 -9.81 -0.51 -27.57
CA LEU A 328 -8.64 -1.11 -26.92
C LEU A 328 -9.16 -2.01 -25.80
N LEU A 329 -8.79 -3.28 -25.82
CA LEU A 329 -9.06 -4.25 -24.76
C LEU A 329 -7.72 -4.67 -24.16
N ALA A 330 -7.63 -4.81 -22.84
CA ALA A 330 -6.41 -5.21 -22.17
C ALA A 330 -6.70 -6.21 -21.05
N ALA A 331 -5.79 -7.14 -20.86
CA ALA A 331 -5.79 -8.08 -19.72
C ALA A 331 -4.35 -8.27 -19.26
N ASP A 332 -4.15 -8.17 -17.93
CA ASP A 332 -2.86 -8.36 -17.27
C ASP A 332 -3.00 -9.36 -16.13
N VAL A 333 -1.90 -10.06 -15.85
CA VAL A 333 -1.66 -10.75 -14.57
C VAL A 333 -0.41 -10.15 -13.93
N LYS A 334 -0.48 -9.86 -12.64
CA LYS A 334 0.64 -9.37 -11.82
C LYS A 334 0.80 -10.27 -10.60
N CYS A 335 2.03 -10.51 -10.18
CA CYS A 335 2.34 -11.13 -8.89
C CYS A 335 3.12 -10.12 -8.04
N VAL A 336 2.75 -10.02 -6.78
CA VAL A 336 3.37 -9.16 -5.78
C VAL A 336 3.91 -10.04 -4.67
N ASP A 337 5.22 -10.01 -4.46
CA ASP A 337 5.95 -10.93 -3.57
C ASP A 337 5.89 -10.42 -2.12
N TRP A 338 4.68 -10.32 -1.55
CA TRP A 338 4.47 -9.83 -0.18
C TRP A 338 5.14 -10.72 0.87
N SER A 339 5.17 -12.03 0.66
CA SER A 339 5.79 -12.98 1.59
C SER A 339 7.28 -12.72 1.83
N ALA A 340 7.97 -12.13 0.84
CA ALA A 340 9.39 -11.81 0.95
C ALA A 340 9.69 -10.63 1.89
N VAL A 341 8.72 -9.74 2.14
CA VAL A 341 8.93 -8.47 2.86
C VAL A 341 8.02 -8.28 4.07
N MET A 342 6.90 -9.01 4.14
CA MET A 342 5.88 -8.91 5.19
C MET A 342 5.71 -10.21 5.97
N ASP A 343 6.78 -10.98 6.15
CA ASP A 343 6.82 -12.13 7.07
C ASP A 343 6.71 -11.68 8.53
N LYS A 344 7.35 -10.55 8.85
CA LYS A 344 7.38 -9.94 10.18
C LYS A 344 7.46 -8.42 10.11
N PHE A 345 7.01 -7.75 11.16
CA PHE A 345 7.19 -6.32 11.40
C PHE A 345 8.06 -6.13 12.64
N SER A 346 9.22 -5.51 12.48
CA SER A 346 10.22 -5.41 13.55
C SER A 346 10.52 -3.96 13.89
N MET A 347 10.53 -3.63 15.19
CA MET A 347 10.87 -2.32 15.72
C MET A 347 11.92 -2.42 16.81
N GLU A 348 12.81 -1.42 16.87
CA GLU A 348 13.75 -1.17 17.96
C GLU A 348 13.48 0.22 18.55
N PHE A 349 13.14 0.27 19.82
CA PHE A 349 13.06 1.52 20.57
C PHE A 349 14.30 1.67 21.45
N THR A 350 14.98 2.81 21.35
CA THR A 350 16.13 3.16 22.20
C THR A 350 15.77 4.35 23.06
N ALA A 351 15.72 4.16 24.37
CA ALA A 351 15.45 5.22 25.33
C ALA A 351 16.53 6.30 25.31
N ASP A 352 16.12 7.57 25.37
CA ASP A 352 17.06 8.67 25.53
C ASP A 352 17.87 8.54 26.82
N ASN A 353 19.15 8.91 26.76
CA ASN A 353 20.03 8.86 27.92
C ASN A 353 19.83 10.10 28.82
N THR A 354 18.63 10.19 29.40
CA THR A 354 18.21 11.30 30.28
C THR A 354 17.79 10.76 31.66
N THR A 355 17.89 11.60 32.67
CA THR A 355 17.41 11.26 34.03
C THR A 355 15.90 11.13 34.10
N ALA A 356 15.15 11.73 33.18
CA ALA A 356 13.70 11.60 33.11
C ALA A 356 13.25 10.17 32.77
N ASN A 357 14.08 9.41 32.03
CA ASN A 357 13.82 8.00 31.71
C ASN A 357 14.12 7.02 32.84
N LEU A 358 14.49 7.51 34.02
CA LEU A 358 14.76 6.71 35.25
C LEU A 358 15.68 5.52 34.93
N GLY A 359 15.29 4.31 35.37
CA GLY A 359 16.07 3.08 35.19
C GLY A 359 16.18 2.56 33.74
N TYR A 360 15.53 3.23 32.75
CA TYR A 360 15.53 2.84 31.34
C TYR A 360 16.44 3.69 30.46
N ALA A 361 17.12 4.72 30.99
CA ALA A 361 18.01 5.58 30.21
C ALA A 361 19.03 4.76 29.39
N GLY A 362 19.10 5.00 28.08
CA GLY A 362 20.00 4.32 27.15
C GLY A 362 19.65 2.85 26.85
N LYS A 363 18.55 2.31 27.39
CA LYS A 363 18.16 0.90 27.18
C LYS A 363 17.36 0.74 25.90
N VAL A 364 17.39 -0.48 25.39
CA VAL A 364 16.77 -0.87 24.11
C VAL A 364 15.64 -1.86 24.37
N LEU A 365 14.50 -1.66 23.68
CA LEU A 365 13.43 -2.62 23.53
C LEU A 365 13.35 -3.03 22.07
N ASP A 366 13.50 -4.33 21.81
CA ASP A 366 13.22 -4.95 20.51
C ASP A 366 11.84 -5.59 20.54
N MET A 367 11.03 -5.33 19.51
CA MET A 367 9.73 -5.94 19.34
C MET A 367 9.55 -6.40 17.90
N THR A 368 9.11 -7.63 17.72
CA THR A 368 8.80 -8.19 16.41
C THR A 368 7.39 -8.79 16.45
N MET A 369 6.56 -8.42 15.48
CA MET A 369 5.22 -8.97 15.28
C MET A 369 5.24 -9.87 14.04
N THR A 370 4.76 -11.09 14.17
CA THR A 370 4.57 -12.01 13.06
C THR A 370 3.46 -11.50 12.15
N GLN A 371 3.68 -11.53 10.85
CA GLN A 371 2.72 -11.07 9.84
C GLN A 371 2.33 -12.20 8.87
N GLU A 372 3.30 -12.99 8.42
CA GLU A 372 3.13 -14.13 7.51
C GLU A 372 2.27 -13.82 6.27
N TRP A 373 2.44 -12.63 5.67
CA TRP A 373 1.69 -12.30 4.46
C TRP A 373 2.03 -13.27 3.33
N GLU A 374 1.02 -13.59 2.53
CA GLU A 374 1.15 -14.43 1.35
C GLU A 374 1.35 -13.58 0.09
N ASP A 375 1.95 -14.19 -0.94
CA ASP A 375 2.08 -13.55 -2.25
C ASP A 375 0.71 -13.32 -2.88
N GLN A 376 0.59 -12.22 -3.61
CA GLN A 376 -0.67 -11.81 -4.20
C GLN A 376 -0.63 -11.90 -5.72
N THR A 377 -1.61 -12.58 -6.30
CA THR A 377 -1.84 -12.59 -7.76
C THR A 377 -3.00 -11.68 -8.11
N VAL A 378 -2.77 -10.73 -8.99
CA VAL A 378 -3.74 -9.72 -9.43
C VAL A 378 -4.06 -9.88 -10.90
N TRP A 379 -5.32 -10.12 -11.22
CA TRP A 379 -5.87 -10.13 -12.57
C TRP A 379 -6.53 -8.78 -12.87
N SER A 380 -6.14 -8.13 -13.95
CA SER A 380 -6.67 -6.84 -14.36
C SER A 380 -7.26 -6.92 -15.75
N PHE A 381 -8.47 -6.39 -15.95
CA PHE A 381 -9.17 -6.34 -17.23
C PHE A 381 -9.63 -4.92 -17.50
N GLY A 382 -9.41 -4.45 -18.72
CA GLY A 382 -9.79 -3.10 -19.10
C GLY A 382 -10.28 -2.99 -20.54
N ALA A 383 -11.20 -2.07 -20.77
CA ALA A 383 -11.69 -1.71 -22.07
C ALA A 383 -11.71 -0.18 -22.23
N GLN A 384 -11.24 0.31 -23.38
CA GLN A 384 -11.37 1.70 -23.80
C GLN A 384 -12.13 1.79 -25.09
N TYR A 385 -13.07 2.75 -25.16
CA TYR A 385 -13.81 3.10 -26.36
C TYR A 385 -13.60 4.57 -26.71
N LYS A 386 -13.09 4.86 -27.89
CA LYS A 386 -13.00 6.21 -28.45
C LYS A 386 -14.39 6.62 -28.93
N ALA A 387 -15.14 7.32 -28.08
CA ALA A 387 -16.49 7.78 -28.40
C ALA A 387 -16.47 8.86 -29.47
N THR A 388 -15.48 9.74 -29.45
CA THR A 388 -15.23 10.78 -30.47
C THR A 388 -13.72 10.89 -30.74
N GLY A 389 -13.31 11.80 -31.63
CA GLY A 389 -11.89 12.13 -31.83
C GLY A 389 -11.20 12.73 -30.61
N LYS A 390 -11.97 13.26 -29.65
CA LYS A 390 -11.45 13.90 -28.43
C LYS A 390 -11.76 13.14 -27.15
N LEU A 391 -12.80 12.28 -27.12
CA LEU A 391 -13.28 11.61 -25.91
C LEU A 391 -13.04 10.11 -26.00
N ALA A 392 -12.34 9.58 -25.02
CA ALA A 392 -12.20 8.15 -24.75
C ALA A 392 -12.87 7.81 -23.41
N LEU A 393 -13.76 6.82 -23.42
CA LEU A 393 -14.38 6.24 -22.24
C LEU A 393 -13.64 4.96 -21.86
N ARG A 394 -13.56 4.66 -20.57
CA ARG A 394 -12.85 3.49 -20.05
C ARG A 394 -13.63 2.82 -18.95
N GLY A 395 -13.48 1.50 -18.86
CA GLY A 395 -14.00 0.72 -17.76
C GLY A 395 -13.10 -0.50 -17.55
N GLY A 396 -13.08 -1.01 -16.33
CA GLY A 396 -12.25 -2.16 -16.00
C GLY A 396 -12.61 -2.77 -14.66
N ALA A 397 -11.93 -3.87 -14.35
CA ALA A 397 -12.00 -4.54 -13.07
C ALA A 397 -10.65 -5.20 -12.76
N SER A 398 -10.32 -5.30 -11.47
CA SER A 398 -9.22 -6.14 -11.00
C SER A 398 -9.70 -7.09 -9.91
N PHE A 399 -9.05 -8.24 -9.82
CA PHE A 399 -9.35 -9.34 -8.91
C PHE A 399 -8.05 -9.88 -8.34
N SER A 400 -7.96 -10.03 -7.02
CA SER A 400 -6.78 -10.58 -6.36
C SER A 400 -7.16 -11.43 -5.15
N ASN A 401 -6.23 -12.21 -4.60
CA ASN A 401 -6.37 -12.82 -3.29
C ASN A 401 -5.98 -11.84 -2.18
N ASN A 402 -6.55 -12.02 -0.98
CA ASN A 402 -6.09 -11.33 0.23
C ASN A 402 -4.69 -11.85 0.64
N PRO A 403 -3.67 -11.00 0.77
CA PRO A 403 -2.36 -11.46 1.21
C PRO A 403 -2.22 -11.58 2.73
N VAL A 404 -3.16 -11.05 3.52
CA VAL A 404 -3.06 -10.98 4.99
C VAL A 404 -3.74 -12.20 5.63
N PRO A 405 -3.02 -13.10 6.32
CA PRO A 405 -3.64 -14.18 7.06
C PRO A 405 -4.52 -13.65 8.21
N ASN A 406 -5.73 -14.15 8.33
CA ASN A 406 -6.69 -13.72 9.36
C ASN A 406 -6.09 -13.80 10.78
N ARG A 407 -5.24 -14.81 11.05
CA ARG A 407 -4.57 -14.98 12.34
C ARG A 407 -3.78 -13.77 12.79
N TYR A 408 -3.16 -13.02 11.85
CA TYR A 408 -2.29 -11.88 12.12
C TYR A 408 -2.87 -10.55 11.63
N LEU A 409 -4.14 -10.57 11.20
CA LEU A 409 -4.81 -9.36 10.73
C LEU A 409 -4.92 -8.33 11.85
N ASN A 410 -4.26 -7.19 11.66
CA ASN A 410 -4.22 -6.08 12.60
C ASN A 410 -5.21 -4.97 12.17
N PRO A 411 -6.08 -4.49 13.07
CA PRO A 411 -7.04 -3.43 12.76
C PRO A 411 -6.39 -2.10 12.34
N LEU A 412 -5.12 -1.88 12.67
CA LEU A 412 -4.35 -0.71 12.22
C LEU A 412 -3.78 -0.89 10.80
N PHE A 413 -3.71 -2.14 10.28
CA PHE A 413 -3.19 -2.44 8.94
C PHE A 413 -4.12 -3.39 8.16
N PRO A 414 -5.40 -3.03 7.94
CA PRO A 414 -6.41 -3.91 7.36
C PRO A 414 -6.33 -3.98 5.82
N ALA A 415 -5.25 -4.54 5.27
CA ALA A 415 -5.00 -4.67 3.83
C ALA A 415 -5.81 -5.81 3.19
N ILE A 416 -7.09 -5.96 3.53
CA ILE A 416 -7.96 -7.07 3.17
C ILE A 416 -8.81 -6.85 1.93
N ILE A 417 -8.71 -5.69 1.31
CA ILE A 417 -9.47 -5.40 0.09
C ILE A 417 -8.85 -6.14 -1.11
N GLU A 418 -9.66 -6.70 -2.02
CA GLU A 418 -9.26 -7.61 -3.10
C GLU A 418 -9.83 -7.28 -4.52
N ASN A 419 -11.07 -6.72 -4.68
CA ASN A 419 -11.66 -6.38 -5.99
C ASN A 419 -11.82 -4.87 -6.20
N HIS A 420 -11.54 -4.40 -7.43
CA HIS A 420 -11.93 -3.07 -7.86
C HIS A 420 -12.77 -3.11 -9.13
N TYR A 421 -13.79 -2.28 -9.19
CA TYR A 421 -14.52 -1.93 -10.39
C TYR A 421 -14.22 -0.50 -10.74
N THR A 422 -13.79 -0.26 -11.97
CA THR A 422 -13.25 1.04 -12.35
C THR A 422 -13.95 1.61 -13.57
N CYS A 423 -14.02 2.93 -13.63
CA CYS A 423 -14.44 3.65 -14.82
C CYS A 423 -13.68 4.97 -14.94
N GLY A 424 -13.77 5.59 -16.10
CA GLY A 424 -13.12 6.87 -16.31
C GLY A 424 -13.18 7.36 -17.75
N PHE A 425 -12.53 8.49 -17.99
CA PHE A 425 -12.45 9.06 -19.31
C PHE A 425 -11.11 9.75 -19.56
N GLY A 426 -10.81 10.00 -20.83
CA GLY A 426 -9.77 10.91 -21.28
C GLY A 426 -10.35 11.89 -22.28
N TYR A 427 -10.03 13.18 -22.12
CA TYR A 427 -10.54 14.22 -22.98
C TYR A 427 -9.40 15.12 -23.50
N GLN A 428 -9.29 15.19 -24.83
CA GLN A 428 -8.35 16.06 -25.51
C GLN A 428 -8.91 17.48 -25.54
N LEU A 429 -8.38 18.37 -24.70
CA LEU A 429 -8.80 19.77 -24.61
C LEU A 429 -8.48 20.50 -25.91
N ASN A 430 -7.25 20.35 -26.38
CA ASN A 430 -6.70 20.87 -27.62
C ASN A 430 -5.55 19.97 -28.10
N ASP A 431 -4.83 20.35 -29.14
CA ASP A 431 -3.79 19.54 -29.79
C ASP A 431 -2.61 19.19 -28.85
N VAL A 432 -2.42 19.97 -27.78
CA VAL A 432 -1.28 19.84 -26.86
C VAL A 432 -1.71 19.44 -25.43
N SER A 433 -2.99 19.53 -25.07
CA SER A 433 -3.44 19.34 -23.69
C SER A 433 -4.50 18.25 -23.59
N ASN A 434 -4.34 17.37 -22.62
CA ASN A 434 -5.25 16.27 -22.29
C ASN A 434 -5.57 16.24 -20.80
N VAL A 435 -6.81 15.92 -20.45
CA VAL A 435 -7.26 15.63 -19.08
C VAL A 435 -7.79 14.20 -19.05
N ALA A 436 -7.46 13.46 -18.00
CA ALA A 436 -8.02 12.15 -17.76
C ALA A 436 -8.46 12.02 -16.30
N ALA A 437 -9.61 11.41 -16.08
CA ALA A 437 -10.12 11.11 -14.74
C ALA A 437 -10.52 9.64 -14.66
N ALA A 438 -10.38 9.08 -13.47
CA ALA A 438 -10.79 7.73 -13.14
C ALA A 438 -11.41 7.67 -11.76
N PHE A 439 -12.27 6.68 -11.59
CA PHE A 439 -12.92 6.31 -10.34
C PHE A 439 -12.83 4.79 -10.18
N ALA A 440 -12.55 4.33 -8.96
CA ALA A 440 -12.60 2.94 -8.58
C ALA A 440 -13.45 2.78 -7.31
N TRP A 441 -14.19 1.70 -7.30
CA TRP A 441 -14.96 1.24 -6.15
C TRP A 441 -14.53 -0.17 -5.77
N ALA A 442 -14.18 -0.35 -4.49
CA ALA A 442 -13.87 -1.60 -3.84
C ALA A 442 -15.01 -1.95 -2.87
N PRO A 443 -15.79 -3.03 -3.12
CA PRO A 443 -16.86 -3.43 -2.22
C PRO A 443 -16.33 -3.80 -0.84
N LYS A 444 -17.22 -3.75 0.17
CA LYS A 444 -16.89 -4.09 1.56
C LYS A 444 -16.52 -5.57 1.67
N VAL A 445 -15.38 -5.82 2.27
CA VAL A 445 -14.89 -7.14 2.71
C VAL A 445 -14.89 -7.15 4.23
N THR A 446 -15.19 -8.28 4.85
CA THR A 446 -15.15 -8.48 6.30
C THR A 446 -14.40 -9.74 6.62
N GLU A 447 -13.39 -9.63 7.48
CA GLU A 447 -12.59 -10.73 7.98
C GLU A 447 -12.58 -10.74 9.51
N THR A 448 -12.39 -11.90 10.10
CA THR A 448 -12.28 -12.04 11.56
C THR A 448 -10.85 -12.37 11.91
N ASN A 449 -10.20 -11.53 12.73
CA ASN A 449 -8.82 -11.74 13.12
C ASN A 449 -8.64 -12.86 14.17
N GLY A 450 -7.40 -13.18 14.51
CA GLY A 450 -7.06 -14.23 15.48
C GLY A 450 -7.59 -14.01 16.89
N ASP A 451 -7.97 -12.79 17.25
CA ASP A 451 -8.56 -12.43 18.54
C ASP A 451 -10.11 -12.42 18.52
N GLY A 452 -10.72 -12.71 17.37
CA GLY A 452 -12.18 -12.73 17.19
C GLY A 452 -12.81 -11.37 16.89
N MET A 453 -12.00 -10.38 16.51
CA MET A 453 -12.49 -9.06 16.06
C MET A 453 -12.85 -9.13 14.58
N GLU A 454 -14.04 -8.71 14.22
CA GLU A 454 -14.43 -8.50 12.83
C GLU A 454 -13.90 -7.14 12.35
N ILE A 455 -13.22 -7.17 11.21
CA ILE A 455 -12.64 -6.00 10.55
C ILE A 455 -13.24 -5.94 9.16
N SER A 456 -13.95 -4.87 8.86
CA SER A 456 -14.55 -4.61 7.55
C SER A 456 -13.82 -3.47 6.87
N HIS A 457 -13.58 -3.61 5.56
CA HIS A 457 -12.97 -2.55 4.75
C HIS A 457 -13.67 -2.43 3.41
N SER A 458 -14.05 -1.22 3.03
CA SER A 458 -14.45 -0.84 1.68
C SER A 458 -13.70 0.42 1.27
N GLN A 459 -13.61 0.72 -0.02
CA GLN A 459 -12.83 1.85 -0.48
C GLN A 459 -13.38 2.47 -1.76
N MET A 460 -13.33 3.80 -1.85
CA MET A 460 -13.55 4.56 -3.08
C MET A 460 -12.30 5.37 -3.42
N ASN A 461 -11.83 5.25 -4.66
CA ASN A 461 -10.64 5.95 -5.12
C ASN A 461 -10.98 6.76 -6.37
N TRP A 462 -10.31 7.91 -6.51
CA TRP A 462 -10.38 8.67 -7.75
C TRP A 462 -8.99 9.18 -8.14
N SER A 463 -8.82 9.49 -9.41
CA SER A 463 -7.61 10.14 -9.90
C SER A 463 -7.94 11.15 -11.01
N LEU A 464 -7.17 12.24 -11.03
CA LEU A 464 -7.21 13.27 -12.05
C LEU A 464 -5.79 13.53 -12.57
N ASN A 465 -5.62 13.49 -13.88
CA ASN A 465 -4.35 13.77 -14.54
C ASN A 465 -4.52 14.82 -15.62
N TYR A 466 -3.60 15.75 -15.70
CA TYR A 466 -3.42 16.69 -16.80
C TYR A 466 -2.07 16.46 -17.45
N THR A 467 -2.04 16.42 -18.79
CA THR A 467 -0.81 16.30 -19.56
C THR A 467 -0.75 17.42 -20.57
N HIS A 468 0.43 18.04 -20.71
CA HIS A 468 0.68 19.11 -21.66
C HIS A 468 1.94 18.83 -22.48
N LYS A 469 1.82 18.93 -23.82
CA LYS A 469 2.92 18.81 -24.77
C LYS A 469 3.60 20.17 -24.93
N LEU A 470 4.92 20.16 -24.90
CA LEU A 470 5.78 21.35 -25.08
C LEU A 470 6.25 21.44 -26.52
#